data_4f0e23db6d54a8379f6c768392dbf091
#
_entry.id   4f0e23db6d54a8379f6c768392dbf091
#
_cell.length_a   1.000
_cell.length_b   1.000
_cell.length_c   1.000
_cell.angle_alpha   90.00
_cell.angle_beta   90.00
_cell.angle_gamma   90.00
#
_symmetry.space_group_name_H-M   'P 1'
#
loop_
_entity.id
_entity.type
_entity.pdbx_description
1 polymer ?
#
loop_
_entity_poly.entity_id
_entity_poly.type
_entity_poly.pdbx_seq_one_letter_code
_entity_poly.pdbx_strand_id
1 'polypeptide(L)'
;KTPSIAPVHTMERMAEEVYTILQKEAVSICTLVGHSMGGYVALAFAELFAEKVAGLILMNSTPLPDSEEKKANRDRVLKVIEKQKELFVRTAVTNLFSETNRLTMQVELEKLVAVGLATSNEGIVAASLGMKERPDRTEVFEQLQAKKHIIMGKNDALIPYEAMIAIADRVGASYSLLSGGHLSYIENKQETLEALRHFMSQL
;
A
#
# COMPACT_ATOMS: atom_id res chain seq x y z
N LYS A 1 -16.16 -2.95 8.82
CA LYS A 1 -15.20 -1.93 9.33
C LYS A 1 -14.65 -2.45 10.64
N THR A 2 -13.35 -2.72 10.70
CA THR A 2 -12.68 -3.15 11.94
C THR A 2 -12.52 -1.93 12.86
N PRO A 3 -12.96 -1.99 14.13
CA PRO A 3 -12.76 -0.90 15.07
C PRO A 3 -11.26 -0.68 15.31
N SER A 4 -10.87 0.57 15.59
CA SER A 4 -9.51 0.85 16.09
C SER A 4 -9.39 0.35 17.50
N ILE A 5 -8.56 -0.67 17.73
CA ILE A 5 -8.36 -1.32 19.03
C ILE A 5 -7.01 -0.99 19.67
N ALA A 6 -6.20 -0.17 19.03
CA ALA A 6 -4.87 0.20 19.50
C ALA A 6 -4.50 1.63 19.07
N PRO A 7 -3.68 2.33 19.89
CA PRO A 7 -3.22 3.68 19.55
C PRO A 7 -2.26 3.71 18.35
N VAL A 8 -1.62 2.59 18.02
CA VAL A 8 -0.75 2.42 16.85
C VAL A 8 -1.13 1.13 16.14
N HIS A 9 -1.42 1.24 14.83
CA HIS A 9 -1.64 0.10 13.97
C HIS A 9 -0.33 -0.22 13.25
N THR A 10 0.56 -1.00 13.90
CA THR A 10 1.80 -1.44 13.27
C THR A 10 1.51 -2.37 12.10
N MET A 11 2.44 -2.46 11.16
CA MET A 11 2.28 -3.31 9.97
C MET A 11 2.21 -4.79 10.37
N GLU A 12 2.96 -5.18 11.41
CA GLU A 12 2.98 -6.53 11.99
C GLU A 12 1.60 -6.88 12.56
N ARG A 13 1.02 -6.00 13.37
CA ARG A 13 -0.31 -6.23 13.94
C ARG A 13 -1.38 -6.38 12.86
N MET A 14 -1.34 -5.54 11.81
CA MET A 14 -2.25 -5.70 10.69
C MET A 14 -2.01 -7.02 9.93
N ALA A 15 -0.77 -7.48 9.82
CA ALA A 15 -0.42 -8.76 9.23
C ALA A 15 -0.98 -9.95 10.06
N GLU A 16 -0.91 -9.88 11.39
CA GLU A 16 -1.52 -10.87 12.29
C GLU A 16 -3.04 -10.93 12.14
N GLU A 17 -3.71 -9.79 11.93
CA GLU A 17 -5.15 -9.76 11.62
C GLU A 17 -5.46 -10.45 10.28
N VAL A 18 -4.64 -10.21 9.25
CA VAL A 18 -4.77 -10.92 7.96
C VAL A 18 -4.59 -12.42 8.17
N TYR A 19 -3.59 -12.84 8.94
CA TYR A 19 -3.36 -14.26 9.26
C TYR A 19 -4.56 -14.88 9.97
N THR A 20 -5.15 -14.18 10.94
CA THR A 20 -6.36 -14.62 11.64
C THR A 20 -7.53 -14.83 10.69
N ILE A 21 -7.70 -13.95 9.69
CA ILE A 21 -8.72 -14.11 8.66
C ILE A 21 -8.45 -15.35 7.82
N LEU A 22 -7.21 -15.55 7.34
CA LEU A 22 -6.85 -16.74 6.55
C LEU A 22 -7.08 -18.03 7.31
N GLN A 23 -6.79 -18.06 8.62
CA GLN A 23 -7.09 -19.21 9.46
C GLN A 23 -8.60 -19.50 9.54
N LYS A 24 -9.43 -18.46 9.76
CA LYS A 24 -10.89 -18.61 9.81
C LYS A 24 -11.48 -19.13 8.50
N GLU A 25 -10.91 -18.68 7.38
CA GLU A 25 -11.33 -19.10 6.02
C GLU A 25 -10.66 -20.41 5.57
N ALA A 26 -9.87 -21.07 6.43
CA ALA A 26 -9.12 -22.29 6.15
C ALA A 26 -8.19 -22.17 4.91
N VAL A 27 -7.64 -20.97 4.67
CA VAL A 27 -6.70 -20.72 3.60
C VAL A 27 -5.28 -21.04 4.09
N SER A 28 -4.66 -22.05 3.53
CA SER A 28 -3.32 -22.53 3.91
C SER A 28 -2.20 -21.74 3.24
N ILE A 29 -2.37 -21.33 1.99
CA ILE A 29 -1.39 -20.60 1.17
C ILE A 29 -2.15 -19.54 0.39
N CYS A 30 -1.57 -18.33 0.26
CA CYS A 30 -2.19 -17.23 -0.46
C CYS A 30 -1.20 -16.44 -1.32
N THR A 31 -1.75 -15.71 -2.28
CA THR A 31 -1.04 -14.63 -2.97
C THR A 31 -1.51 -13.29 -2.40
N LEU A 32 -0.57 -12.48 -1.95
CA LEU A 32 -0.86 -11.16 -1.39
C LEU A 32 -0.71 -10.08 -2.47
N VAL A 33 -1.71 -9.22 -2.58
CA VAL A 33 -1.65 -8.01 -3.41
C VAL A 33 -1.81 -6.82 -2.48
N GLY A 34 -0.70 -6.14 -2.21
CA GLY A 34 -0.67 -5.01 -1.27
C GLY A 34 -0.57 -3.67 -1.98
N HIS A 35 -1.63 -2.85 -1.94
CA HIS A 35 -1.61 -1.48 -2.45
C HIS A 35 -1.18 -0.51 -1.36
N SER A 36 -0.20 0.35 -1.65
CA SER A 36 0.26 1.41 -0.74
C SER A 36 0.59 0.85 0.65
N MET A 37 -0.07 1.30 1.72
CA MET A 37 0.06 0.75 3.07
C MET A 37 -0.18 -0.77 3.12
N GLY A 38 -1.09 -1.29 2.31
CA GLY A 38 -1.32 -2.73 2.20
C GLY A 38 -0.10 -3.52 1.75
N GLY A 39 0.81 -2.91 0.97
CA GLY A 39 2.10 -3.50 0.62
C GLY A 39 3.05 -3.58 1.81
N TYR A 40 3.03 -2.59 2.70
CA TYR A 40 3.81 -2.65 3.95
C TYR A 40 3.32 -3.77 4.86
N VAL A 41 1.99 -3.94 4.94
CA VAL A 41 1.36 -5.03 5.69
C VAL A 41 1.69 -6.39 5.06
N ALA A 42 1.65 -6.50 3.73
CA ALA A 42 1.98 -7.73 3.01
C ALA A 42 3.44 -8.15 3.21
N LEU A 43 4.37 -7.18 3.29
CA LEU A 43 5.77 -7.45 3.62
C LEU A 43 5.95 -7.88 5.09
N ALA A 44 5.23 -7.25 6.02
CA ALA A 44 5.21 -7.70 7.42
C ALA A 44 4.62 -9.11 7.54
N PHE A 45 3.59 -9.42 6.75
CA PHE A 45 3.04 -10.78 6.68
C PHE A 45 4.06 -11.79 6.14
N ALA A 46 4.79 -11.43 5.09
CA ALA A 46 5.83 -12.28 4.53
C ALA A 46 7.01 -12.51 5.50
N GLU A 47 7.32 -11.52 6.35
CA GLU A 47 8.32 -11.67 7.41
C GLU A 47 7.87 -12.66 8.50
N LEU A 48 6.60 -12.58 8.91
CA LEU A 48 6.07 -13.38 10.02
C LEU A 48 5.61 -14.80 9.58
N PHE A 49 5.13 -14.94 8.33
CA PHE A 49 4.43 -16.12 7.84
C PHE A 49 4.86 -16.47 6.40
N ALA A 50 6.17 -16.48 6.12
CA ALA A 50 6.72 -16.69 4.78
C ALA A 50 6.19 -17.97 4.11
N GLU A 51 5.99 -19.03 4.87
CA GLU A 51 5.50 -20.33 4.39
C GLU A 51 4.04 -20.30 3.89
N LYS A 52 3.31 -19.22 4.19
CA LYS A 52 1.93 -19.00 3.71
C LYS A 52 1.85 -18.24 2.40
N VAL A 53 2.98 -17.75 1.89
CA VAL A 53 3.02 -16.84 0.74
C VAL A 53 3.45 -17.58 -0.53
N ALA A 54 2.53 -17.78 -1.48
CA ALA A 54 2.84 -18.31 -2.81
C ALA A 54 3.31 -17.20 -3.77
N GLY A 55 2.81 -15.99 -3.58
CA GLY A 55 3.16 -14.83 -4.38
C GLY A 55 2.93 -13.51 -3.64
N LEU A 56 3.73 -12.51 -3.96
CA LEU A 56 3.62 -11.17 -3.39
C LEU A 56 3.69 -10.10 -4.49
N ILE A 57 2.65 -9.28 -4.57
CA ILE A 57 2.59 -8.11 -5.45
C ILE A 57 2.58 -6.83 -4.60
N LEU A 58 3.58 -5.99 -4.79
CA LEU A 58 3.57 -4.61 -4.30
C LEU A 58 2.95 -3.70 -5.37
N MET A 59 1.80 -3.11 -5.09
CA MET A 59 1.11 -2.19 -5.99
C MET A 59 1.24 -0.76 -5.43
N ASN A 60 1.94 0.13 -6.15
CA ASN A 60 2.21 1.51 -5.69
C ASN A 60 2.69 1.51 -4.22
N SER A 61 3.64 0.64 -3.92
CA SER A 61 4.16 0.41 -2.57
C SER A 61 5.68 0.19 -2.61
N THR A 62 6.32 0.17 -1.45
CA THR A 62 7.77 0.04 -1.33
C THR A 62 8.14 -0.78 -0.09
N PRO A 63 9.26 -1.54 -0.09
CA PRO A 63 9.77 -2.18 1.10
C PRO A 63 10.54 -1.21 2.02
N LEU A 64 10.86 -0.01 1.54
CA LEU A 64 11.66 0.97 2.28
C LEU A 64 10.90 1.59 3.45
N PRO A 65 11.59 2.00 4.52
CA PRO A 65 11.01 2.78 5.60
C PRO A 65 10.65 4.19 5.14
N ASP A 66 9.94 4.94 5.96
CA ASP A 66 9.76 6.37 5.72
C ASP A 66 11.08 7.12 5.89
N SER A 67 11.38 8.02 4.96
CA SER A 67 12.44 9.03 5.14
C SER A 67 12.11 9.97 6.29
N GLU A 68 13.10 10.66 6.84
CA GLU A 68 12.87 11.65 7.91
C GLU A 68 11.87 12.74 7.51
N GLU A 69 11.88 13.14 6.25
CA GLU A 69 10.87 14.06 5.70
C GLU A 69 9.45 13.47 5.74
N LYS A 70 9.30 12.20 5.31
CA LYS A 70 8.01 11.50 5.36
C LYS A 70 7.54 11.32 6.80
N LYS A 71 8.43 10.98 7.73
CA LYS A 71 8.09 10.89 9.16
C LYS A 71 7.61 12.23 9.72
N ALA A 72 8.30 13.33 9.40
CA ALA A 72 7.88 14.67 9.80
C ALA A 72 6.52 15.08 9.20
N ASN A 73 6.24 14.67 7.96
CA ASN A 73 4.93 14.88 7.35
C ASN A 73 3.83 14.10 8.08
N ARG A 74 4.09 12.86 8.52
CA ARG A 74 3.12 12.12 9.34
C ARG A 74 2.85 12.80 10.67
N ASP A 75 3.86 13.35 11.33
CA ASP A 75 3.67 14.12 12.57
C ASP A 75 2.79 15.37 12.35
N ARG A 76 2.87 16.01 11.18
CA ARG A 76 1.97 17.12 10.82
C ARG A 76 0.52 16.63 10.66
N VAL A 77 0.32 15.45 10.05
CA VAL A 77 -1.02 14.85 9.91
C VAL A 77 -1.70 14.73 11.26
N LEU A 78 -0.98 14.23 12.28
CA LEU A 78 -1.52 14.05 13.63
C LEU A 78 -2.08 15.36 14.21
N LYS A 79 -1.44 16.49 13.90
CA LYS A 79 -1.85 17.82 14.39
C LYS A 79 -3.02 18.42 13.59
N VAL A 80 -3.16 18.03 12.33
CA VAL A 80 -4.15 18.63 11.41
C VAL A 80 -5.48 17.87 11.45
N ILE A 81 -5.43 16.54 11.62
CA ILE A 81 -6.60 15.67 11.48
C ILE A 81 -7.75 16.04 12.44
N GLU A 82 -7.44 16.46 13.66
CA GLU A 82 -8.45 16.83 14.65
C GLU A 82 -9.21 18.09 14.29
N LYS A 83 -8.52 19.05 13.66
CA LYS A 83 -9.06 20.39 13.39
C LYS A 83 -9.56 20.57 11.97
N GLN A 84 -8.98 19.88 11.00
CA GLN A 84 -9.19 20.12 9.58
C GLN A 84 -9.26 18.80 8.77
N LYS A 85 -9.94 17.79 9.30
CA LYS A 85 -10.06 16.47 8.69
C LYS A 85 -10.49 16.52 7.22
N GLU A 86 -11.52 17.29 6.91
CA GLU A 86 -12.05 17.36 5.54
C GLU A 86 -11.01 17.90 4.56
N LEU A 87 -10.36 19.02 4.91
CA LEU A 87 -9.31 19.59 4.08
C LEU A 87 -8.14 18.63 3.90
N PHE A 88 -7.72 17.98 5.00
CA PHE A 88 -6.66 16.97 4.96
C PHE A 88 -7.01 15.81 4.04
N VAL A 89 -8.19 15.20 4.21
CA VAL A 89 -8.62 14.04 3.42
C VAL A 89 -8.74 14.40 1.94
N ARG A 90 -9.37 15.55 1.61
CA ARG A 90 -9.49 16.00 0.22
C ARG A 90 -8.13 16.21 -0.42
N THR A 91 -7.22 16.91 0.27
CA THR A 91 -5.87 17.15 -0.24
C THR A 91 -5.10 15.84 -0.42
N ALA A 92 -5.13 14.97 0.58
CA ALA A 92 -4.45 13.68 0.52
C ALA A 92 -4.96 12.82 -0.64
N VAL A 93 -6.28 12.65 -0.77
CA VAL A 93 -6.89 11.85 -1.85
C VAL A 93 -6.59 12.45 -3.23
N THR A 94 -6.69 13.77 -3.38
CA THR A 94 -6.37 14.45 -4.65
C THR A 94 -4.93 14.16 -5.09
N ASN A 95 -3.99 14.15 -4.15
CA ASN A 95 -2.58 13.91 -4.43
C ASN A 95 -2.24 12.44 -4.76
N LEU A 96 -3.17 11.50 -4.57
CA LEU A 96 -3.00 10.11 -5.01
C LEU A 96 -3.19 9.95 -6.51
N PHE A 97 -3.98 10.81 -7.17
CA PHE A 97 -4.17 10.76 -8.62
C PHE A 97 -3.03 11.48 -9.35
N SER A 98 -2.69 11.00 -10.54
CA SER A 98 -1.87 11.77 -11.48
C SER A 98 -2.56 13.09 -11.85
N GLU A 99 -1.79 14.12 -12.20
CA GLU A 99 -2.35 15.45 -12.50
C GLU A 99 -3.43 15.41 -13.58
N THR A 100 -3.21 14.63 -14.63
CA THR A 100 -4.17 14.46 -15.73
C THR A 100 -5.48 13.84 -15.23
N ASN A 101 -5.38 12.81 -14.40
CA ASN A 101 -6.54 12.06 -13.94
C ASN A 101 -7.33 12.77 -12.84
N ARG A 102 -6.73 13.71 -12.12
CA ARG A 102 -7.46 14.59 -11.17
C ARG A 102 -8.62 15.33 -11.83
N LEU A 103 -8.47 15.70 -13.10
CA LEU A 103 -9.49 16.43 -13.84
C LEU A 103 -10.56 15.52 -14.45
N THR A 104 -10.17 14.34 -14.88
CA THR A 104 -11.05 13.42 -15.63
C THR A 104 -11.77 12.40 -14.76
N MET A 105 -11.27 12.11 -13.54
CA MET A 105 -11.79 11.08 -12.62
C MET A 105 -12.39 11.68 -11.34
N GLN A 106 -13.15 12.78 -11.48
CA GLN A 106 -13.76 13.46 -10.34
C GLN A 106 -14.74 12.58 -9.55
N VAL A 107 -15.47 11.68 -10.23
CA VAL A 107 -16.42 10.77 -9.58
C VAL A 107 -15.70 9.78 -8.66
N GLU A 108 -14.60 9.20 -9.13
CA GLU A 108 -13.75 8.29 -8.37
C GLU A 108 -13.07 9.01 -7.20
N LEU A 109 -12.59 10.22 -7.44
CA LEU A 109 -11.99 11.08 -6.42
C LEU A 109 -12.99 11.35 -5.28
N GLU A 110 -14.20 11.80 -5.59
CA GLU A 110 -15.21 12.10 -4.56
C GLU A 110 -15.64 10.84 -3.79
N LYS A 111 -15.72 9.67 -4.45
CA LYS A 111 -15.96 8.39 -3.75
C LYS A 111 -14.87 8.08 -2.74
N LEU A 112 -13.60 8.27 -3.08
CA LEU A 112 -12.48 8.04 -2.16
C LEU A 112 -12.45 9.07 -1.04
N VAL A 113 -12.76 10.32 -1.32
CA VAL A 113 -12.91 11.36 -0.28
C VAL A 113 -13.99 10.95 0.72
N ALA A 114 -15.16 10.49 0.24
CA ALA A 114 -16.22 10.02 1.12
C ALA A 114 -15.78 8.84 2.00
N VAL A 115 -15.02 7.89 1.47
CA VAL A 115 -14.44 6.78 2.25
C VAL A 115 -13.46 7.31 3.30
N GLY A 116 -12.58 8.23 2.94
CA GLY A 116 -11.62 8.85 3.87
C GLY A 116 -12.32 9.62 5.00
N LEU A 117 -13.37 10.39 4.69
CA LEU A 117 -14.17 11.10 5.67
C LEU A 117 -14.95 10.17 6.62
N ALA A 118 -15.36 9.01 6.14
CA ALA A 118 -16.02 7.98 6.95
C ALA A 118 -15.07 7.18 7.86
N THR A 119 -13.75 7.31 7.67
CA THR A 119 -12.74 6.69 8.56
C THR A 119 -12.60 7.53 9.83
N SER A 120 -12.49 6.90 11.00
CA SER A 120 -12.33 7.65 12.26
C SER A 120 -10.99 8.37 12.33
N ASN A 121 -10.92 9.46 13.11
CA ASN A 121 -9.66 10.19 13.31
C ASN A 121 -8.62 9.29 13.98
N GLU A 122 -9.04 8.51 14.97
CA GLU A 122 -8.20 7.55 15.69
C GLU A 122 -7.62 6.52 14.73
N GLY A 123 -8.41 6.01 13.78
CA GLY A 123 -7.96 5.05 12.77
C GLY A 123 -6.92 5.65 11.82
N ILE A 124 -7.12 6.90 11.36
CA ILE A 124 -6.16 7.61 10.51
C ILE A 124 -4.84 7.85 11.26
N VAL A 125 -4.94 8.31 12.51
CA VAL A 125 -3.78 8.54 13.40
C VAL A 125 -3.02 7.25 13.65
N ALA A 126 -3.70 6.19 14.09
CA ALA A 126 -3.09 4.91 14.41
C ALA A 126 -2.38 4.28 13.19
N ALA A 127 -2.99 4.35 12.00
CA ALA A 127 -2.37 3.88 10.76
C ALA A 127 -1.16 4.74 10.36
N SER A 128 -1.25 6.06 10.50
CA SER A 128 -0.14 6.98 10.19
C SER A 128 1.07 6.72 11.09
N LEU A 129 0.85 6.47 12.39
CA LEU A 129 1.92 6.11 13.33
C LEU A 129 2.55 4.78 12.96
N GLY A 130 1.76 3.75 12.65
CA GLY A 130 2.29 2.46 12.23
C GLY A 130 3.11 2.53 10.94
N MET A 131 2.68 3.33 9.97
CA MET A 131 3.47 3.57 8.76
C MET A 131 4.78 4.32 9.04
N LYS A 132 4.76 5.30 9.96
CA LYS A 132 5.94 6.08 10.34
C LYS A 132 7.05 5.20 10.93
N GLU A 133 6.69 4.22 11.73
CA GLU A 133 7.62 3.39 12.50
C GLU A 133 8.03 2.11 11.78
N ARG A 134 7.49 1.84 10.58
CA ARG A 134 7.83 0.61 9.87
C ARG A 134 9.32 0.52 9.55
N PRO A 135 9.94 -0.65 9.75
CA PRO A 135 11.34 -0.90 9.37
C PRO A 135 11.49 -1.05 7.85
N ASP A 136 12.76 -1.07 7.39
CA ASP A 136 13.13 -1.52 6.07
C ASP A 136 12.88 -3.04 5.95
N ARG A 137 12.12 -3.45 4.92
CA ARG A 137 11.84 -4.85 4.62
C ARG A 137 12.37 -5.28 3.25
N THR A 138 13.38 -4.58 2.74
CA THR A 138 13.99 -4.93 1.46
C THR A 138 14.60 -6.33 1.52
N GLU A 139 15.29 -6.67 2.61
CA GLU A 139 15.87 -8.01 2.80
C GLU A 139 14.79 -9.10 2.92
N VAL A 140 13.69 -8.82 3.61
CA VAL A 140 12.54 -9.73 3.69
C VAL A 140 12.00 -10.02 2.29
N PHE A 141 11.83 -8.96 1.49
CA PHE A 141 11.34 -9.11 0.11
C PHE A 141 12.35 -9.83 -0.78
N GLU A 142 13.64 -9.57 -0.61
CA GLU A 142 14.73 -10.25 -1.34
C GLU A 142 14.78 -11.75 -1.03
N GLN A 143 14.72 -12.13 0.24
CA GLN A 143 14.84 -13.52 0.70
C GLN A 143 13.57 -14.35 0.52
N LEU A 144 12.42 -13.71 0.29
CA LEU A 144 11.14 -14.41 0.10
C LEU A 144 11.21 -15.35 -1.12
N GLN A 145 10.96 -16.63 -0.88
CA GLN A 145 11.02 -17.67 -1.92
C GLN A 145 9.79 -17.72 -2.83
N ALA A 146 8.77 -16.90 -2.56
CA ALA A 146 7.58 -16.78 -3.39
C ALA A 146 7.85 -15.94 -4.65
N LYS A 147 6.99 -16.07 -5.66
CA LYS A 147 7.02 -15.15 -6.82
C LYS A 147 6.74 -13.73 -6.40
N LYS A 148 7.48 -12.80 -6.99
CA LYS A 148 7.46 -11.37 -6.65
C LYS A 148 7.16 -10.51 -7.86
N HIS A 149 6.28 -9.53 -7.69
CA HIS A 149 5.96 -8.55 -8.72
C HIS A 149 5.75 -7.17 -8.14
N ILE A 150 6.09 -6.13 -8.90
CA ILE A 150 5.86 -4.74 -8.50
C ILE A 150 5.03 -4.05 -9.60
N ILE A 151 3.88 -3.51 -9.23
CA ILE A 151 3.08 -2.63 -10.10
C ILE A 151 3.30 -1.21 -9.64
N MET A 152 3.71 -0.33 -10.55
CA MET A 152 4.04 1.06 -10.23
C MET A 152 3.45 2.02 -11.26
N GLY A 153 3.05 3.20 -10.80
CA GLY A 153 2.59 4.29 -11.64
C GLY A 153 3.74 5.23 -12.00
N LYS A 154 3.89 5.57 -13.27
CA LYS A 154 4.92 6.50 -13.76
C LYS A 154 4.77 7.91 -13.18
N ASN A 155 3.53 8.30 -12.88
CA ASN A 155 3.17 9.60 -12.31
C ASN A 155 2.78 9.51 -10.83
N ASP A 156 3.28 8.49 -10.10
CA ASP A 156 3.08 8.34 -8.67
C ASP A 156 3.92 9.38 -7.91
N ALA A 157 3.26 10.38 -7.32
CA ALA A 157 3.92 11.45 -6.57
C ALA A 157 4.47 11.01 -5.21
N LEU A 158 4.09 9.82 -4.72
CA LEU A 158 4.50 9.32 -3.41
C LEU A 158 5.65 8.32 -3.47
N ILE A 159 5.71 7.53 -4.56
CA ILE A 159 6.67 6.44 -4.73
C ILE A 159 7.31 6.56 -6.11
N PRO A 160 8.53 7.10 -6.20
CA PRO A 160 9.26 7.22 -7.46
C PRO A 160 9.48 5.84 -8.10
N TYR A 161 9.04 5.66 -9.34
CA TYR A 161 9.13 4.37 -10.03
C TYR A 161 10.58 3.96 -10.31
N GLU A 162 11.49 4.91 -10.53
CA GLU A 162 12.91 4.64 -10.77
C GLU A 162 13.55 3.91 -9.58
N ALA A 163 13.22 4.35 -8.36
CA ALA A 163 13.70 3.68 -7.15
C ALA A 163 13.12 2.26 -7.03
N MET A 164 11.88 2.07 -7.48
CA MET A 164 11.21 0.77 -7.44
C MET A 164 11.72 -0.20 -8.51
N ILE A 165 12.18 0.29 -9.67
CA ILE A 165 12.89 -0.55 -10.66
C ILE A 165 14.19 -1.07 -10.07
N ALA A 166 15.00 -0.22 -9.43
CA ALA A 166 16.24 -0.66 -8.77
C ALA A 166 15.99 -1.70 -7.66
N ILE A 167 14.87 -1.55 -6.92
CA ILE A 167 14.46 -2.56 -5.94
C ILE A 167 14.03 -3.85 -6.63
N ALA A 168 13.23 -3.78 -7.71
CA ALA A 168 12.81 -4.96 -8.44
C ALA A 168 14.02 -5.79 -8.94
N ASP A 169 15.00 -5.12 -9.52
CA ASP A 169 16.24 -5.75 -9.98
C ASP A 169 17.01 -6.40 -8.81
N ARG A 170 17.13 -5.70 -7.68
CA ARG A 170 17.80 -6.22 -6.48
C ARG A 170 17.12 -7.46 -5.92
N VAL A 171 15.80 -7.44 -5.77
CA VAL A 171 15.05 -8.52 -5.10
C VAL A 171 14.62 -9.64 -6.06
N GLY A 172 14.95 -9.54 -7.35
CA GLY A 172 14.54 -10.51 -8.38
C GLY A 172 13.03 -10.51 -8.63
N ALA A 173 12.37 -9.36 -8.54
CA ALA A 173 10.95 -9.21 -8.83
C ALA A 173 10.74 -8.77 -10.29
N SER A 174 9.72 -9.32 -10.96
CA SER A 174 9.22 -8.72 -12.20
C SER A 174 8.44 -7.43 -11.90
N TYR A 175 8.23 -6.59 -12.90
CA TYR A 175 7.45 -5.38 -12.68
C TYR A 175 6.59 -4.97 -13.89
N SER A 176 5.57 -4.14 -13.61
CA SER A 176 4.74 -3.44 -14.58
C SER A 176 4.75 -1.95 -14.28
N LEU A 177 5.12 -1.12 -15.28
CA LEU A 177 5.09 0.34 -15.18
C LEU A 177 3.89 0.86 -15.95
N LEU A 178 2.94 1.45 -15.23
CA LEU A 178 1.68 2.00 -15.76
C LEU A 178 1.76 3.52 -15.87
N SER A 179 0.91 4.11 -16.70
CA SER A 179 0.96 5.55 -16.99
C SER A 179 0.31 6.44 -15.90
N GLY A 180 -0.45 5.86 -14.95
CA GLY A 180 -1.17 6.60 -13.90
C GLY A 180 -0.31 7.02 -12.72
N GLY A 181 -0.99 7.48 -11.66
CA GLY A 181 -0.43 7.89 -10.38
C GLY A 181 -0.39 6.77 -9.35
N HIS A 182 -0.71 7.13 -8.08
CA HIS A 182 -0.66 6.19 -6.95
C HIS A 182 -1.82 5.18 -6.90
N LEU A 183 -2.86 5.41 -7.69
CA LEU A 183 -4.09 4.61 -7.69
C LEU A 183 -4.22 3.79 -8.97
N SER A 184 -3.20 2.99 -9.31
CA SER A 184 -3.15 2.20 -10.55
C SER A 184 -4.42 1.37 -10.79
N TYR A 185 -5.01 0.78 -9.75
CA TYR A 185 -6.25 -0.01 -9.86
C TYR A 185 -7.50 0.82 -10.21
N ILE A 186 -7.42 2.15 -10.15
CA ILE A 186 -8.46 3.09 -10.59
C ILE A 186 -8.05 3.74 -11.91
N GLU A 187 -6.85 4.32 -11.95
CA GLU A 187 -6.36 5.11 -13.07
C GLU A 187 -6.01 4.25 -14.31
N ASN A 188 -5.52 3.03 -14.07
CA ASN A 188 -5.09 2.08 -15.10
C ASN A 188 -5.77 0.72 -14.91
N LYS A 189 -7.08 0.71 -14.71
CA LYS A 189 -7.83 -0.49 -14.32
C LYS A 189 -7.59 -1.69 -15.24
N GLN A 190 -7.60 -1.49 -16.56
CA GLN A 190 -7.42 -2.58 -17.52
C GLN A 190 -6.00 -3.14 -17.47
N GLU A 191 -4.99 -2.27 -17.51
CA GLU A 191 -3.57 -2.64 -17.46
C GLU A 191 -3.21 -3.31 -16.12
N THR A 192 -3.77 -2.80 -15.02
CA THR A 192 -3.61 -3.43 -13.68
C THR A 192 -4.20 -4.85 -13.68
N LEU A 193 -5.38 -5.04 -14.24
CA LEU A 193 -6.01 -6.35 -14.33
C LEU A 193 -5.20 -7.33 -15.18
N GLU A 194 -4.63 -6.87 -16.28
CA GLU A 194 -3.75 -7.67 -17.15
C GLU A 194 -2.46 -8.06 -16.43
N ALA A 195 -1.82 -7.12 -15.71
CA ALA A 195 -0.64 -7.41 -14.90
C ALA A 195 -0.92 -8.47 -13.80
N LEU A 196 -2.06 -8.32 -13.10
CA LEU A 196 -2.49 -9.30 -12.10
C LEU A 196 -2.75 -10.68 -12.70
N ARG A 197 -3.47 -10.75 -13.82
CA ARG A 197 -3.75 -12.02 -14.52
C ARG A 197 -2.48 -12.70 -15.01
N HIS A 198 -1.56 -11.91 -15.59
CA HIS A 198 -0.27 -12.42 -16.05
C HIS A 198 0.53 -13.01 -14.88
N PHE A 199 0.63 -12.32 -13.77
CA PHE A 199 1.30 -12.83 -12.57
C PHE A 199 0.66 -14.12 -12.06
N MET A 200 -0.68 -14.14 -11.91
CA MET A 200 -1.41 -15.32 -11.42
C MET A 200 -1.27 -16.54 -12.33
N SER A 201 -1.11 -16.35 -13.64
CA SER A 201 -0.89 -17.46 -14.58
C SER A 201 0.50 -18.10 -14.46
N GLN A 202 1.41 -17.50 -13.72
CA GLN A 202 2.77 -17.99 -13.51
C GLN A 202 2.96 -18.71 -12.16
N LEU A 203 1.97 -18.68 -11.28
CA LEU A 203 1.98 -19.38 -9.99
C LEU A 203 1.72 -20.87 -10.17
#